data_d666f8fb938c897819380328660dcc3f
#
_entry.id   d666f8fb938c897819380328660dcc3f
#
_cell.length_a   1.000
_cell.length_b   1.000
_cell.length_c   1.000
_cell.angle_alpha   90.00
_cell.angle_beta   90.00
_cell.angle_gamma   90.00
#
_symmetry.space_group_name_H-M   'P 1'
#
loop_
_entity.id
_entity.type
_entity.pdbx_description
1 polymer ?
#
loop_
_entity_poly.entity_id
_entity_poly.type
_entity_poly.pdbx_seq_one_letter_code
_entity_poly.pdbx_strand_id
1 'polypeptide(L)'
;MDEIHRLNRQVEEVLYPAMEDYVIDIMIGKGATARSIRLDLPKFTLVGATTRAGLLSAPLRDRFGVIHHLEFYTVDELKTIIIHSAEKLGVEIDEDGAYELARRSRGTPRLANRLLKRVRDFAEVKYDGKITKDVASFALDLLEVDKFGLDQNDRNILMTIIEKFQGGPVGLDTLAASIGEDSGTIEDVYEPYLVQNGFVIRTPKGRMVTDLAYQHFGIEK
;
A
#
# COMPACT_ATOMS: atom_id res chain seq x y z
N MET A 1 -15.63 1.65 6.88
CA MET A 1 -14.58 2.13 7.81
C MET A 1 -13.24 1.74 7.25
N ASP A 2 -12.36 2.71 7.00
CA ASP A 2 -11.00 2.45 6.55
C ASP A 2 -10.05 2.36 7.76
N GLU A 3 -8.98 1.57 7.63
CA GLU A 3 -7.99 1.30 8.68
C GLU A 3 -8.64 0.92 10.03
N ILE A 4 -9.60 0.01 9.98
CA ILE A 4 -10.44 -0.37 11.14
C ILE A 4 -9.62 -0.90 12.33
N HIS A 5 -8.38 -1.38 12.12
CA HIS A 5 -7.46 -1.79 13.18
C HIS A 5 -7.03 -0.63 14.12
N ARG A 6 -7.27 0.63 13.70
CA ARG A 6 -6.96 1.82 14.51
C ARG A 6 -8.07 2.19 15.49
N LEU A 7 -9.18 1.47 15.51
CA LEU A 7 -10.22 1.69 16.50
C LEU A 7 -9.68 1.44 17.91
N ASN A 8 -9.98 2.36 18.80
CA ASN A 8 -9.72 2.11 20.20
C ASN A 8 -10.75 1.12 20.79
N ARG A 9 -10.38 0.45 21.85
CA ARG A 9 -11.20 -0.59 22.46
C ARG A 9 -12.60 -0.12 22.88
N GLN A 10 -12.74 1.12 23.33
CA GLN A 10 -14.03 1.67 23.73
C GLN A 10 -15.00 1.80 22.56
N VAL A 11 -14.47 2.21 21.38
CA VAL A 11 -15.27 2.29 20.15
C VAL A 11 -15.62 0.89 19.64
N GLU A 12 -14.69 -0.07 19.70
CA GLU A 12 -14.98 -1.47 19.36
C GLU A 12 -16.12 -2.02 20.22
N GLU A 13 -16.09 -1.80 21.53
CA GLU A 13 -17.12 -2.28 22.47
C GLU A 13 -18.53 -1.69 22.17
N VAL A 14 -18.59 -0.48 21.63
CA VAL A 14 -19.86 0.12 21.17
C VAL A 14 -20.33 -0.49 19.84
N LEU A 15 -19.39 -0.91 18.98
CA LEU A 15 -19.74 -1.52 17.70
C LEU A 15 -20.31 -2.94 17.85
N TYR A 16 -19.96 -3.70 18.88
CA TYR A 16 -20.41 -5.08 19.02
C TYR A 16 -21.94 -5.20 19.07
N PRO A 17 -22.68 -4.52 19.97
CA PRO A 17 -24.14 -4.57 19.96
C PRO A 17 -24.75 -3.92 18.72
N ALA A 18 -24.07 -2.93 18.12
CA ALA A 18 -24.52 -2.34 16.86
C ALA A 18 -24.49 -3.33 15.70
N MET A 19 -23.47 -4.19 15.63
CA MET A 19 -23.33 -5.20 14.58
C MET A 19 -24.24 -6.42 14.80
N GLU A 20 -24.49 -6.81 16.04
CA GLU A 20 -25.27 -8.01 16.38
C GLU A 20 -26.78 -7.71 16.44
N ASP A 21 -27.16 -6.68 17.19
CA ASP A 21 -28.56 -6.39 17.58
C ASP A 21 -29.11 -5.10 16.99
N TYR A 22 -28.31 -4.35 16.23
CA TYR A 22 -28.67 -3.01 15.72
C TYR A 22 -29.03 -2.02 16.83
N VAL A 23 -28.30 -2.05 17.95
CA VAL A 23 -28.50 -1.14 19.09
C VAL A 23 -27.19 -0.50 19.52
N ILE A 24 -27.28 0.69 20.09
CA ILE A 24 -26.15 1.35 20.76
C ILE A 24 -26.57 1.70 22.18
N ASP A 25 -25.77 1.31 23.17
CA ASP A 25 -25.96 1.68 24.56
C ASP A 25 -25.10 2.93 24.89
N ILE A 26 -25.75 4.04 25.18
CA ILE A 26 -25.09 5.30 25.52
C ILE A 26 -25.16 5.52 27.02
N MET A 27 -24.00 5.66 27.68
CA MET A 27 -23.94 6.01 29.10
C MET A 27 -24.07 7.51 29.28
N ILE A 28 -25.10 7.94 30.01
CA ILE A 28 -25.33 9.36 30.37
C ILE A 28 -25.13 9.53 31.87
N GLY A 29 -24.34 10.55 32.27
CA GLY A 29 -24.00 10.82 33.66
C GLY A 29 -22.65 10.23 34.09
N LYS A 30 -22.28 10.47 35.33
CA LYS A 30 -21.02 10.01 35.91
C LYS A 30 -21.28 9.34 37.27
N GLY A 31 -20.50 8.32 37.61
CA GLY A 31 -20.55 7.63 38.90
C GLY A 31 -21.87 6.88 39.13
N ALA A 32 -22.37 6.89 40.35
CA ALA A 32 -23.57 6.13 40.78
C ALA A 32 -24.89 6.62 40.12
N THR A 33 -24.90 7.78 39.45
CA THR A 33 -26.07 8.32 38.74
C THR A 33 -26.01 8.07 37.22
N ALA A 34 -25.02 7.33 36.74
CA ALA A 34 -24.92 6.98 35.32
C ALA A 34 -26.13 6.08 34.93
N ARG A 35 -26.75 6.42 33.81
CA ARG A 35 -27.82 5.67 33.18
C ARG A 35 -27.43 5.27 31.77
N SER A 36 -27.77 4.04 31.41
CA SER A 36 -27.64 3.59 30.01
C SER A 36 -28.95 3.93 29.27
N ILE A 37 -28.84 4.57 28.13
CA ILE A 37 -29.92 4.75 27.18
C ILE A 37 -29.61 3.88 25.96
N ARG A 38 -30.52 2.98 25.62
CA ARG A 38 -30.45 2.15 24.45
C ARG A 38 -31.13 2.85 23.27
N LEU A 39 -30.38 2.96 22.16
CA LEU A 39 -30.86 3.51 20.92
C LEU A 39 -30.91 2.41 19.85
N ASP A 40 -32.07 2.25 19.23
CA ASP A 40 -32.23 1.33 18.10
C ASP A 40 -31.65 1.96 16.84
N LEU A 41 -30.91 1.17 16.08
CA LEU A 41 -30.35 1.56 14.78
C LEU A 41 -31.17 0.95 13.65
N PRO A 42 -31.30 1.65 12.52
CA PRO A 42 -31.78 1.01 11.30
C PRO A 42 -30.81 -0.09 10.88
N LYS A 43 -31.31 -1.11 10.18
CA LYS A 43 -30.44 -2.17 9.63
C LYS A 43 -29.40 -1.55 8.70
N PHE A 44 -28.14 -1.92 8.89
CA PHE A 44 -27.01 -1.43 8.10
C PHE A 44 -26.05 -2.58 7.79
N THR A 45 -25.15 -2.36 6.84
CA THR A 45 -24.02 -3.23 6.56
C THR A 45 -22.73 -2.50 6.92
N LEU A 46 -21.93 -3.09 7.80
CA LEU A 46 -20.62 -2.57 8.14
C LEU A 46 -19.57 -3.17 7.19
N VAL A 47 -18.86 -2.31 6.47
CA VAL A 47 -17.70 -2.69 5.67
C VAL A 47 -16.44 -2.11 6.32
N GLY A 48 -15.50 -2.97 6.68
CA GLY A 48 -14.20 -2.61 7.24
C GLY A 48 -13.08 -2.92 6.25
N ALA A 49 -12.08 -2.04 6.20
CA ALA A 49 -10.84 -2.29 5.47
C ALA A 49 -9.64 -2.09 6.39
N THR A 50 -8.60 -2.88 6.20
CA THR A 50 -7.36 -2.79 6.99
C THR A 50 -6.17 -3.34 6.20
N THR A 51 -5.02 -2.71 6.39
CA THR A 51 -3.72 -3.23 5.92
C THR A 51 -3.11 -4.22 6.90
N ARG A 52 -3.61 -4.27 8.16
CA ARG A 52 -3.05 -5.07 9.26
C ARG A 52 -4.14 -5.92 9.93
N ALA A 53 -4.64 -6.92 9.22
CA ALA A 53 -5.69 -7.81 9.74
C ALA A 53 -5.32 -8.50 11.07
N GLY A 54 -4.02 -8.77 11.29
CA GLY A 54 -3.52 -9.36 12.53
C GLY A 54 -3.65 -8.47 13.77
N LEU A 55 -3.85 -7.15 13.60
CA LEU A 55 -4.08 -6.21 14.70
C LEU A 55 -5.55 -6.07 15.10
N LEU A 56 -6.47 -6.64 14.31
CA LEU A 56 -7.88 -6.67 14.70
C LEU A 56 -8.06 -7.57 15.92
N SER A 57 -8.84 -7.10 16.88
CA SER A 57 -9.23 -7.95 18.01
C SER A 57 -10.02 -9.16 17.51
N ALA A 58 -9.84 -10.32 18.16
CA ALA A 58 -10.60 -11.52 17.79
C ALA A 58 -12.12 -11.27 17.86
N PRO A 59 -12.66 -10.61 18.92
CA PRO A 59 -14.10 -10.32 19.01
C PRO A 59 -14.62 -9.46 17.85
N LEU A 60 -13.85 -8.47 17.38
CA LEU A 60 -14.26 -7.65 16.24
C LEU A 60 -14.22 -8.45 14.94
N ARG A 61 -13.13 -9.19 14.70
CA ARG A 61 -12.96 -10.00 13.51
C ARG A 61 -14.05 -11.07 13.35
N ASP A 62 -14.42 -11.74 14.45
CA ASP A 62 -15.39 -12.82 14.44
C ASP A 62 -16.84 -12.35 14.14
N ARG A 63 -17.09 -11.03 14.25
CA ARG A 63 -18.38 -10.41 13.90
C ARG A 63 -18.53 -10.06 12.42
N PHE A 64 -17.43 -10.09 11.66
CA PHE A 64 -17.51 -9.97 10.21
C PHE A 64 -17.85 -11.34 9.59
N GLY A 65 -19.00 -11.43 8.95
CA GLY A 65 -19.47 -12.69 8.33
C GLY A 65 -18.69 -13.04 7.06
N VAL A 66 -18.01 -12.08 6.46
CA VAL A 66 -17.22 -12.25 5.21
C VAL A 66 -15.90 -11.53 5.35
N ILE A 67 -14.80 -12.23 5.10
CA ILE A 67 -13.46 -11.68 5.10
C ILE A 67 -12.82 -11.98 3.75
N HIS A 68 -12.37 -10.94 3.06
CA HIS A 68 -11.63 -11.04 1.80
C HIS A 68 -10.19 -10.55 1.98
N HIS A 69 -9.25 -11.28 1.40
CA HIS A 69 -7.89 -10.80 1.19
C HIS A 69 -7.81 -10.23 -0.23
N LEU A 70 -7.42 -8.95 -0.33
CA LEU A 70 -7.21 -8.31 -1.62
C LEU A 70 -5.76 -8.56 -2.06
N GLU A 71 -5.62 -9.06 -3.27
CA GLU A 71 -4.33 -9.26 -3.91
C GLU A 71 -3.93 -8.01 -4.72
N PHE A 72 -2.66 -7.91 -5.06
CA PHE A 72 -2.20 -6.90 -6.00
C PHE A 72 -2.75 -7.18 -7.39
N TYR A 73 -3.04 -6.12 -8.12
CA TYR A 73 -3.48 -6.21 -9.49
C TYR A 73 -2.34 -6.71 -10.40
N THR A 74 -2.69 -7.51 -11.37
CA THR A 74 -1.79 -7.88 -12.47
C THR A 74 -1.48 -6.68 -13.36
N VAL A 75 -0.43 -6.78 -14.17
CA VAL A 75 -0.06 -5.71 -15.10
C VAL A 75 -1.19 -5.44 -16.10
N ASP A 76 -1.88 -6.47 -16.61
CA ASP A 76 -2.96 -6.34 -17.58
C ASP A 76 -4.21 -5.68 -16.97
N GLU A 77 -4.55 -6.01 -15.72
CA GLU A 77 -5.63 -5.34 -15.00
C GLU A 77 -5.31 -3.86 -14.75
N LEU A 78 -4.07 -3.55 -14.34
CA LEU A 78 -3.63 -2.16 -14.17
C LEU A 78 -3.60 -1.40 -15.50
N LYS A 79 -3.18 -2.03 -16.60
CA LYS A 79 -3.24 -1.45 -17.94
C LYS A 79 -4.66 -1.03 -18.28
N THR A 80 -5.64 -1.91 -18.03
CA THR A 80 -7.07 -1.62 -18.24
C THR A 80 -7.53 -0.42 -17.41
N ILE A 81 -7.16 -0.39 -16.13
CA ILE A 81 -7.48 0.72 -15.21
C ILE A 81 -6.86 2.04 -15.70
N ILE A 82 -5.61 2.01 -16.18
CA ILE A 82 -4.90 3.19 -16.70
C ILE A 82 -5.60 3.73 -17.94
N ILE A 83 -5.97 2.88 -18.90
CA ILE A 83 -6.69 3.29 -20.12
C ILE A 83 -8.01 3.98 -19.74
N HIS A 84 -8.84 3.37 -18.91
CA HIS A 84 -10.09 3.98 -18.44
C HIS A 84 -9.87 5.30 -17.67
N SER A 85 -8.80 5.39 -16.90
CA SER A 85 -8.46 6.62 -16.18
C SER A 85 -7.98 7.71 -17.12
N ALA A 86 -7.21 7.37 -18.15
CA ALA A 86 -6.76 8.28 -19.18
C ALA A 86 -7.94 8.87 -19.98
N GLU A 87 -8.91 8.04 -20.37
CA GLU A 87 -10.16 8.51 -21.01
C GLU A 87 -10.89 9.55 -20.15
N LYS A 88 -11.06 9.28 -18.84
CA LYS A 88 -11.71 10.21 -17.90
C LYS A 88 -10.93 11.51 -17.70
N LEU A 89 -9.63 11.46 -17.84
CA LEU A 89 -8.73 12.62 -17.74
C LEU A 89 -8.58 13.38 -19.06
N GLY A 90 -9.14 12.86 -20.17
CA GLY A 90 -9.00 13.43 -21.52
C GLY A 90 -7.57 13.32 -22.06
N VAL A 91 -6.83 12.27 -21.67
CA VAL A 91 -5.44 12.04 -22.07
C VAL A 91 -5.37 10.95 -23.13
N GLU A 92 -4.68 11.21 -24.22
CA GLU A 92 -4.39 10.20 -25.23
C GLU A 92 -3.21 9.32 -24.77
N ILE A 93 -3.45 8.02 -24.67
CA ILE A 93 -2.43 7.02 -24.30
C ILE A 93 -2.55 5.81 -25.23
N ASP A 94 -1.41 5.32 -25.73
CA ASP A 94 -1.39 4.06 -26.46
C ASP A 94 -1.26 2.84 -25.53
N GLU A 95 -1.47 1.65 -26.07
CA GLU A 95 -1.44 0.41 -25.28
C GLU A 95 -0.08 0.13 -24.68
N ASP A 96 1.00 0.46 -25.38
CA ASP A 96 2.38 0.24 -24.91
C ASP A 96 2.75 1.24 -23.82
N GLY A 97 2.30 2.49 -23.90
CA GLY A 97 2.43 3.49 -22.85
C GLY A 97 1.66 3.11 -21.59
N ALA A 98 0.44 2.62 -21.75
CA ALA A 98 -0.38 2.11 -20.64
C ALA A 98 0.27 0.89 -19.97
N TYR A 99 0.82 -0.03 -20.76
CA TYR A 99 1.55 -1.19 -20.25
C TYR A 99 2.81 -0.77 -19.49
N GLU A 100 3.58 0.19 -20.02
CA GLU A 100 4.80 0.71 -19.36
C GLU A 100 4.47 1.33 -17.99
N LEU A 101 3.41 2.11 -17.90
CA LEU A 101 2.90 2.64 -16.63
C LEU A 101 2.45 1.53 -15.68
N ALA A 102 1.69 0.56 -16.19
CA ALA A 102 1.13 -0.53 -15.41
C ALA A 102 2.23 -1.37 -14.73
N ARG A 103 3.24 -1.78 -15.47
CA ARG A 103 4.32 -2.63 -14.95
C ARG A 103 5.17 -1.94 -13.88
N ARG A 104 5.27 -0.61 -13.90
CA ARG A 104 5.98 0.18 -12.88
C ARG A 104 5.07 0.65 -11.74
N SER A 105 3.79 0.24 -11.72
CA SER A 105 2.79 0.69 -10.75
C SER A 105 2.63 -0.23 -9.52
N ARG A 106 3.52 -1.19 -9.33
CA ARG A 106 3.61 -2.02 -8.11
C ARG A 106 2.28 -2.71 -7.74
N GLY A 107 1.50 -3.14 -8.73
CA GLY A 107 0.24 -3.85 -8.49
C GLY A 107 -0.88 -2.99 -7.87
N THR A 108 -0.74 -1.66 -7.79
CA THR A 108 -1.71 -0.81 -7.09
C THR A 108 -2.33 0.27 -7.97
N PRO A 109 -3.68 0.34 -8.08
CA PRO A 109 -4.37 1.37 -8.87
C PRO A 109 -4.09 2.80 -8.40
N ARG A 110 -3.88 3.00 -7.09
CA ARG A 110 -3.54 4.31 -6.53
C ARG A 110 -2.23 4.84 -7.12
N LEU A 111 -1.19 4.00 -7.16
CA LEU A 111 0.10 4.37 -7.73
C LEU A 111 0.00 4.53 -9.24
N ALA A 112 -0.70 3.62 -9.95
CA ALA A 112 -0.93 3.71 -11.38
C ALA A 112 -1.56 5.05 -11.78
N ASN A 113 -2.63 5.45 -11.10
CA ASN A 113 -3.27 6.74 -11.34
C ASN A 113 -2.41 7.95 -10.97
N ARG A 114 -1.59 7.84 -9.93
CA ARG A 114 -0.63 8.89 -9.57
C ARG A 114 0.44 9.06 -10.65
N LEU A 115 1.01 7.97 -11.13
CA LEU A 115 2.00 7.99 -12.20
C LEU A 115 1.40 8.48 -13.52
N LEU A 116 0.18 8.02 -13.89
CA LEU A 116 -0.53 8.51 -15.08
C LEU A 116 -0.67 10.02 -15.08
N LYS A 117 -1.09 10.63 -13.96
CA LYS A 117 -1.21 12.08 -13.85
C LYS A 117 0.13 12.80 -14.04
N ARG A 118 1.21 12.27 -13.48
CA ARG A 118 2.55 12.86 -13.63
C ARG A 118 3.10 12.73 -15.04
N VAL A 119 2.91 11.56 -15.65
CA VAL A 119 3.33 11.33 -17.04
C VAL A 119 2.51 12.18 -18.01
N ARG A 120 1.20 12.38 -17.75
CA ARG A 120 0.36 13.32 -18.50
C ARG A 120 0.95 14.74 -18.46
N ASP A 121 1.18 15.27 -17.23
CA ASP A 121 1.71 16.63 -17.07
C ASP A 121 3.04 16.80 -17.83
N PHE A 122 3.86 15.74 -17.83
CA PHE A 122 5.10 15.72 -18.58
C PHE A 122 4.87 15.68 -20.09
N ALA A 123 3.94 14.84 -20.58
CA ALA A 123 3.60 14.73 -22.00
C ALA A 123 3.04 16.05 -22.57
N GLU A 124 2.19 16.74 -21.80
CA GLU A 124 1.64 18.05 -22.17
C GLU A 124 2.70 19.14 -22.28
N VAL A 125 3.72 19.13 -21.42
CA VAL A 125 4.75 20.17 -21.37
C VAL A 125 5.87 19.94 -22.39
N LYS A 126 6.26 18.69 -22.61
CA LYS A 126 7.45 18.34 -23.40
C LYS A 126 7.16 17.74 -24.77
N TYR A 127 5.95 17.26 -24.98
CA TYR A 127 5.50 16.57 -26.20
C TYR A 127 4.15 17.12 -26.64
N ASP A 128 3.45 16.39 -27.48
CA ASP A 128 2.15 16.72 -28.06
C ASP A 128 0.93 16.31 -27.20
N GLY A 129 1.19 15.94 -25.93
CA GLY A 129 0.13 15.49 -25.00
C GLY A 129 -0.19 14.01 -25.08
N LYS A 130 0.39 13.27 -26.04
CA LYS A 130 0.18 11.83 -26.18
C LYS A 130 1.19 11.03 -25.37
N ILE A 131 0.70 10.03 -24.62
CA ILE A 131 1.52 9.12 -23.84
C ILE A 131 1.80 7.86 -24.66
N THR A 132 2.98 7.82 -25.27
CA THR A 132 3.52 6.61 -25.89
C THR A 132 4.43 5.88 -24.90
N LYS A 133 4.88 4.67 -25.27
CA LYS A 133 5.86 3.91 -24.47
C LYS A 133 7.10 4.73 -24.16
N ASP A 134 7.66 5.42 -25.15
CA ASP A 134 8.91 6.19 -24.99
C ASP A 134 8.69 7.39 -24.06
N VAL A 135 7.57 8.10 -24.21
CA VAL A 135 7.18 9.22 -23.34
C VAL A 135 6.96 8.71 -21.91
N ALA A 136 6.24 7.60 -21.74
CA ALA A 136 6.01 6.99 -20.42
C ALA A 136 7.33 6.57 -19.78
N SER A 137 8.19 5.85 -20.50
CA SER A 137 9.48 5.39 -19.97
C SER A 137 10.36 6.55 -19.55
N PHE A 138 10.51 7.56 -20.41
CA PHE A 138 11.34 8.73 -20.12
C PHE A 138 10.81 9.52 -18.91
N ALA A 139 9.50 9.75 -18.83
CA ALA A 139 8.90 10.43 -17.70
C ALA A 139 9.06 9.66 -16.39
N LEU A 140 8.88 8.33 -16.42
CA LEU A 140 9.06 7.48 -15.24
C LEU A 140 10.52 7.44 -14.77
N ASP A 141 11.47 7.44 -15.69
CA ASP A 141 12.90 7.51 -15.37
C ASP A 141 13.25 8.87 -14.70
N LEU A 142 12.66 9.98 -15.16
CA LEU A 142 12.79 11.29 -14.49
C LEU A 142 12.12 11.33 -13.10
N LEU A 143 11.09 10.54 -12.89
CA LEU A 143 10.44 10.36 -11.59
C LEU A 143 11.18 9.36 -10.69
N GLU A 144 12.34 8.87 -11.16
CA GLU A 144 13.18 7.89 -10.47
C GLU A 144 12.47 6.56 -10.15
N VAL A 145 11.45 6.21 -10.95
CA VAL A 145 10.75 4.93 -10.88
C VAL A 145 11.38 4.00 -11.91
N ASP A 146 12.08 2.99 -11.48
CA ASP A 146 12.79 2.08 -12.36
C ASP A 146 11.91 1.04 -13.06
N LYS A 147 12.55 0.14 -13.83
CA LYS A 147 11.85 -0.90 -14.60
C LYS A 147 11.05 -1.90 -13.76
N PHE A 148 11.37 -2.04 -12.49
CA PHE A 148 10.66 -2.88 -11.52
C PHE A 148 9.68 -2.07 -10.66
N GLY A 149 9.52 -0.77 -10.93
CA GLY A 149 8.69 0.11 -10.11
C GLY A 149 9.33 0.49 -8.78
N LEU A 150 10.64 0.25 -8.59
CA LEU A 150 11.34 0.69 -7.39
C LEU A 150 11.59 2.19 -7.47
N ASP A 151 11.25 2.89 -6.40
CA ASP A 151 11.57 4.31 -6.22
C ASP A 151 12.91 4.50 -5.50
N GLN A 152 13.28 5.74 -5.25
CA GLN A 152 14.53 6.08 -4.57
C GLN A 152 14.63 5.47 -3.17
N ASN A 153 13.53 5.40 -2.42
CA ASN A 153 13.53 4.84 -1.07
C ASN A 153 13.71 3.32 -1.09
N ASP A 154 13.05 2.63 -2.02
CA ASP A 154 13.27 1.19 -2.20
C ASP A 154 14.74 0.88 -2.50
N ARG A 155 15.34 1.65 -3.42
CA ARG A 155 16.76 1.50 -3.76
C ARG A 155 17.66 1.81 -2.58
N ASN A 156 17.37 2.85 -1.79
CA ASN A 156 18.12 3.18 -0.58
C ASN A 156 18.04 2.06 0.47
N ILE A 157 16.88 1.44 0.64
CA ILE A 157 16.71 0.28 1.53
C ILE A 157 17.61 -0.86 1.09
N LEU A 158 17.50 -1.27 -0.18
CA LEU A 158 18.26 -2.39 -0.74
C LEU A 158 19.78 -2.12 -0.70
N MET A 159 20.22 -0.94 -1.16
CA MET A 159 21.63 -0.57 -1.15
C MET A 159 22.19 -0.48 0.26
N THR A 160 21.43 0.04 1.22
CA THR A 160 21.85 0.07 2.63
C THR A 160 22.08 -1.34 3.18
N ILE A 161 21.19 -2.29 2.86
CA ILE A 161 21.38 -3.69 3.28
C ILE A 161 22.62 -4.30 2.60
N ILE A 162 22.83 -4.02 1.32
CA ILE A 162 23.99 -4.53 0.57
C ILE A 162 25.30 -3.95 1.13
N GLU A 163 25.41 -2.62 1.17
CA GLU A 163 26.67 -1.94 1.43
C GLU A 163 27.05 -1.90 2.89
N LYS A 164 26.07 -1.54 3.77
CA LYS A 164 26.34 -1.36 5.21
C LYS A 164 26.24 -2.66 6.00
N PHE A 165 25.42 -3.61 5.55
CA PHE A 165 25.16 -4.85 6.26
C PHE A 165 25.54 -6.12 5.49
N GLN A 166 26.31 -5.99 4.39
CA GLN A 166 26.83 -7.12 3.61
C GLN A 166 25.73 -8.10 3.17
N GLY A 167 24.57 -7.57 2.76
CA GLY A 167 23.41 -8.34 2.37
C GLY A 167 22.49 -8.79 3.49
N GLY A 168 22.82 -8.48 4.72
CA GLY A 168 22.03 -8.81 5.91
C GLY A 168 22.52 -10.07 6.66
N PRO A 169 21.83 -10.52 7.74
CA PRO A 169 20.53 -10.00 8.19
C PRO A 169 20.63 -8.71 9.01
N VAL A 170 19.69 -7.77 8.84
CA VAL A 170 19.60 -6.54 9.59
C VAL A 170 18.22 -6.38 10.25
N GLY A 171 18.18 -5.94 11.50
CA GLY A 171 16.94 -5.63 12.22
C GLY A 171 16.23 -4.42 11.63
N LEU A 172 14.89 -4.38 11.75
CA LEU A 172 14.06 -3.31 11.19
C LEU A 172 14.46 -1.93 11.73
N ASP A 173 14.60 -1.79 13.04
CA ASP A 173 14.95 -0.50 13.69
C ASP A 173 16.35 -0.02 13.32
N THR A 174 17.30 -0.96 13.17
CA THR A 174 18.65 -0.65 12.72
C THR A 174 18.66 -0.16 11.26
N LEU A 175 17.87 -0.82 10.40
CA LEU A 175 17.71 -0.40 9.01
C LEU A 175 17.06 0.98 8.93
N ALA A 176 15.96 1.20 9.66
CA ALA A 176 15.23 2.46 9.74
C ALA A 176 16.15 3.61 10.17
N ALA A 177 16.89 3.43 11.27
CA ALA A 177 17.86 4.41 11.72
C ALA A 177 18.98 4.69 10.68
N SER A 178 19.38 3.67 9.91
CA SER A 178 20.46 3.79 8.92
C SER A 178 20.09 4.59 7.69
N ILE A 179 18.78 4.65 7.34
CA ILE A 179 18.25 5.39 6.19
C ILE A 179 17.48 6.66 6.60
N GLY A 180 17.27 6.88 7.91
CA GLY A 180 16.54 8.04 8.44
C GLY A 180 15.03 7.96 8.21
N GLU A 181 14.44 6.75 8.22
CA GLU A 181 13.02 6.51 8.01
C GLU A 181 12.37 5.88 9.26
N ASP A 182 11.05 5.97 9.37
CA ASP A 182 10.30 5.29 10.43
C ASP A 182 10.20 3.78 10.18
N SER A 183 10.38 2.97 11.23
CA SER A 183 10.32 1.50 11.13
C SER A 183 8.97 1.01 10.59
N GLY A 184 7.87 1.62 11.04
CA GLY A 184 6.53 1.29 10.56
C GLY A 184 6.34 1.62 9.08
N THR A 185 6.91 2.72 8.61
CA THR A 185 6.88 3.09 7.18
C THR A 185 7.62 2.05 6.33
N ILE A 186 8.78 1.59 6.77
CA ILE A 186 9.50 0.53 6.06
C ILE A 186 8.66 -0.75 6.01
N GLU A 187 8.12 -1.18 7.14
CA GLU A 187 7.37 -2.43 7.26
C GLU A 187 6.04 -2.42 6.50
N ASP A 188 5.34 -1.28 6.47
CA ASP A 188 3.99 -1.19 5.90
C ASP A 188 3.95 -0.74 4.45
N VAL A 189 4.94 0.06 4.01
CA VAL A 189 4.91 0.72 2.70
C VAL A 189 5.90 0.12 1.72
N TYR A 190 7.17 -0.07 2.13
CA TYR A 190 8.23 -0.49 1.23
C TYR A 190 8.44 -2.01 1.22
N GLU A 191 8.58 -2.60 2.38
CA GLU A 191 8.95 -4.02 2.53
C GLU A 191 7.96 -5.00 1.87
N PRO A 192 6.61 -4.79 1.91
CA PRO A 192 5.69 -5.74 1.29
C PRO A 192 5.95 -5.96 -0.21
N TYR A 193 6.23 -4.88 -0.93
CA TYR A 193 6.54 -4.97 -2.35
C TYR A 193 7.91 -5.62 -2.60
N LEU A 194 8.92 -5.26 -1.82
CA LEU A 194 10.27 -5.82 -1.94
C LEU A 194 10.30 -7.32 -1.64
N VAL A 195 9.53 -7.77 -0.63
CA VAL A 195 9.42 -9.19 -0.28
C VAL A 195 8.65 -9.97 -1.35
N GLN A 196 7.50 -9.44 -1.79
CA GLN A 196 6.68 -10.10 -2.81
C GLN A 196 7.42 -10.29 -4.13
N ASN A 197 8.23 -9.31 -4.52
CA ASN A 197 9.03 -9.39 -5.75
C ASN A 197 10.39 -10.07 -5.54
N GLY A 198 10.64 -10.61 -4.37
CA GLY A 198 11.81 -11.42 -4.10
C GLY A 198 13.12 -10.64 -3.96
N PHE A 199 13.10 -9.33 -3.76
CA PHE A 199 14.29 -8.53 -3.47
C PHE A 199 14.79 -8.69 -2.04
N VAL A 200 13.87 -8.88 -1.10
CA VAL A 200 14.12 -9.02 0.33
C VAL A 200 13.46 -10.29 0.86
N ILE A 201 14.12 -10.97 1.79
CA ILE A 201 13.54 -12.04 2.59
C ILE A 201 13.56 -11.67 4.08
N ARG A 202 12.48 -12.06 4.78
CA ARG A 202 12.41 -11.96 6.24
C ARG A 202 12.97 -13.22 6.88
N THR A 203 13.88 -13.05 7.82
CA THR A 203 14.44 -14.15 8.64
C THR A 203 14.20 -13.86 10.12
N PRO A 204 14.32 -14.85 11.03
CA PRO A 204 14.24 -14.59 12.46
C PRO A 204 15.27 -13.59 12.99
N LYS A 205 16.38 -13.40 12.26
CA LYS A 205 17.45 -12.45 12.60
C LYS A 205 17.30 -11.07 11.98
N GLY A 206 16.36 -10.91 11.04
CA GLY A 206 16.13 -9.64 10.33
C GLY A 206 15.94 -9.80 8.82
N ARG A 207 16.09 -8.69 8.10
CA ARG A 207 15.92 -8.58 6.66
C ARG A 207 17.23 -8.89 5.94
N MET A 208 17.15 -9.64 4.85
CA MET A 208 18.27 -9.94 3.96
C MET A 208 17.87 -9.67 2.53
N VAL A 209 18.80 -9.17 1.73
CA VAL A 209 18.59 -9.07 0.28
C VAL A 209 18.87 -10.41 -0.38
N THR A 210 18.23 -10.63 -1.52
CA THR A 210 18.42 -11.83 -2.35
C THR A 210 19.43 -11.57 -3.47
N ASP A 211 19.80 -12.61 -4.19
CA ASP A 211 20.66 -12.48 -5.38
C ASP A 211 20.00 -11.59 -6.46
N LEU A 212 18.66 -11.57 -6.53
CA LEU A 212 17.93 -10.67 -7.42
C LEU A 212 18.23 -9.19 -7.15
N ALA A 213 18.37 -8.80 -5.88
CA ALA A 213 18.73 -7.43 -5.55
C ALA A 213 20.14 -7.08 -6.03
N TYR A 214 21.11 -7.96 -5.86
CA TYR A 214 22.47 -7.78 -6.38
C TYR A 214 22.49 -7.66 -7.92
N GLN A 215 21.77 -8.56 -8.61
CA GLN A 215 21.63 -8.54 -10.07
C GLN A 215 20.99 -7.26 -10.56
N HIS A 216 19.98 -6.76 -9.85
CA HIS A 216 19.29 -5.51 -10.20
C HIS A 216 20.23 -4.30 -10.22
N PHE A 217 21.16 -4.24 -9.28
CA PHE A 217 22.16 -3.16 -9.20
C PHE A 217 23.45 -3.46 -9.98
N GLY A 218 23.58 -4.65 -10.59
CA GLY A 218 24.79 -5.06 -11.27
C GLY A 218 26.00 -5.23 -10.33
N ILE A 219 25.74 -5.59 -9.08
CA ILE A 219 26.76 -5.81 -8.04
C ILE A 219 27.05 -7.31 -7.94
N GLU A 220 28.31 -7.69 -7.99
CA GLU A 220 28.75 -9.06 -7.68
C GLU A 220 28.65 -9.28 -6.16
N LYS A 221 28.20 -10.50 -5.78
CA LYS A 221 28.02 -10.87 -4.37
C LYS A 221 29.28 -11.42 -3.78
#